data_a96295234205710b78ecec7b85190c4b
#
_entry.id   a96295234205710b78ecec7b85190c4b
#
_cell.length_a   1.000
_cell.length_b   1.000
_cell.length_c   1.000
_cell.angle_alpha   90.00
_cell.angle_beta   90.00
_cell.angle_gamma   90.00
#
_symmetry.space_group_name_H-M   'P 1'
#
loop_
_entity.id
_entity.type
_entity.pdbx_description
1 polymer ?
#
loop_
_entity_poly.entity_id
_entity_poly.type
_entity_poly.pdbx_seq_one_letter_code
_entity_poly.pdbx_strand_id
1 'polypeptide(L)'
;MQGRSASSGGNVVRAVALLLGIGYLAAGLIGFVATGFTGPVVTDTNDQFLGFFDLNIFHNIVHIAIGLGLIIASRMSDVTITQGVLIGVGLFYVLAALLGFLDYLQIISINRSLSVDNFFHLATGLVAVIFGLIGVRQQEEEPVRAGRGTAAQRPRSLEERRALWDEEETYREKTY
;
A
#
# COMPACT_ATOMS: atom_id res chain seq x y z
N MET A 1 15.15 14.31 -21.00
CA MET A 1 14.45 13.88 -19.77
C MET A 1 13.25 13.06 -20.20
N GLN A 2 13.37 11.73 -20.24
CA GLN A 2 12.22 10.84 -20.50
C GLN A 2 11.45 10.72 -19.20
N GLY A 3 10.22 11.27 -19.16
CA GLY A 3 9.30 11.08 -18.06
C GLY A 3 8.96 9.59 -17.95
N ARG A 4 9.37 8.95 -16.86
CA ARG A 4 8.89 7.61 -16.50
C ARG A 4 7.39 7.71 -16.34
N SER A 5 6.64 7.19 -17.29
CA SER A 5 5.22 6.92 -17.11
C SER A 5 5.09 5.99 -15.92
N ALA A 6 4.50 6.47 -14.81
CA ALA A 6 4.18 5.60 -13.69
C ALA A 6 3.28 4.49 -14.22
N SER A 7 3.62 3.22 -13.95
CA SER A 7 2.78 2.11 -14.37
C SER A 7 1.38 2.25 -13.77
N SER A 8 0.35 1.80 -14.48
CA SER A 8 -1.04 1.89 -13.99
C SER A 8 -1.21 1.24 -12.60
N GLY A 9 -0.47 0.15 -12.35
CA GLY A 9 -0.47 -0.54 -11.07
C GLY A 9 0.11 0.28 -9.92
N GLY A 10 1.20 1.01 -10.14
CA GLY A 10 1.78 1.89 -9.13
C GLY A 10 0.83 3.02 -8.72
N ASN A 11 0.04 3.53 -9.67
CA ASN A 11 -0.97 4.56 -9.38
C ASN A 11 -2.12 4.01 -8.53
N VAL A 12 -2.58 2.78 -8.79
CA VAL A 12 -3.63 2.13 -8.00
C VAL A 12 -3.17 1.88 -6.57
N VAL A 13 -1.97 1.35 -6.37
CA VAL A 13 -1.39 1.12 -5.04
C VAL A 13 -1.33 2.42 -4.23
N ARG A 14 -0.81 3.50 -4.83
CA ARG A 14 -0.76 4.81 -4.18
C ARG A 14 -2.14 5.38 -3.87
N ALA A 15 -3.09 5.22 -4.79
CA ALA A 15 -4.46 5.69 -4.59
C ALA A 15 -5.12 4.95 -3.42
N VAL A 16 -4.98 3.62 -3.33
CA VAL A 16 -5.51 2.83 -2.21
C VAL A 16 -4.86 3.23 -0.89
N ALA A 17 -3.53 3.40 -0.85
CA ALA A 17 -2.83 3.87 0.34
C ALA A 17 -3.31 5.25 0.77
N LEU A 18 -3.51 6.18 -0.18
CA LEU A 18 -4.02 7.51 0.10
C LEU A 18 -5.45 7.48 0.66
N LEU A 19 -6.34 6.72 0.02
CA LEU A 19 -7.75 6.62 0.43
C LEU A 19 -7.89 6.00 1.82
N LEU A 20 -7.22 4.88 2.08
CA LEU A 20 -7.19 4.26 3.41
C LEU A 20 -6.56 5.21 4.44
N GLY A 21 -5.46 5.88 4.07
CA GLY A 21 -4.79 6.84 4.93
C GLY A 21 -5.68 8.01 5.34
N ILE A 22 -6.41 8.61 4.38
CA ILE A 22 -7.38 9.67 4.67
C ILE A 22 -8.52 9.14 5.55
N GLY A 23 -9.03 7.94 5.26
CA GLY A 23 -10.10 7.32 6.05
C GLY A 23 -9.69 7.11 7.51
N TYR A 24 -8.50 6.54 7.76
CA TYR A 24 -8.00 6.32 9.13
C TYR A 24 -7.66 7.61 9.85
N LEU A 25 -7.03 8.57 9.16
CA LEU A 25 -6.75 9.89 9.75
C LEU A 25 -8.06 10.58 10.18
N ALA A 26 -9.07 10.57 9.30
CA ALA A 26 -10.38 11.14 9.60
C ALA A 26 -11.06 10.40 10.76
N ALA A 27 -11.06 9.06 10.77
CA ALA A 27 -11.62 8.26 11.84
C ALA A 27 -10.97 8.58 13.20
N GLY A 28 -9.62 8.67 13.25
CA GLY A 28 -8.92 9.03 14.48
C GLY A 28 -9.21 10.45 14.97
N LEU A 29 -9.26 11.43 14.05
CA LEU A 29 -9.59 12.81 14.41
C LEU A 29 -11.04 12.95 14.88
N ILE A 30 -11.98 12.37 14.16
CA ILE A 30 -13.42 12.43 14.49
C ILE A 30 -13.70 11.62 15.75
N GLY A 31 -12.97 10.52 15.99
CA GLY A 31 -13.10 9.69 17.20
C GLY A 31 -12.95 10.49 18.49
N PHE A 32 -12.15 11.55 18.49
CA PHE A 32 -12.05 12.47 19.65
C PHE A 32 -13.33 13.24 19.96
N VAL A 33 -14.29 13.28 19.05
CA VAL A 33 -15.62 13.85 19.34
C VAL A 33 -16.38 12.95 20.33
N ALA A 34 -16.17 11.62 20.26
CA ALA A 34 -16.77 10.68 21.20
C ALA A 34 -15.96 10.55 22.50
N THR A 35 -14.62 10.42 22.39
CA THR A 35 -13.77 10.13 23.57
C THR A 35 -13.31 11.36 24.33
N GLY A 36 -13.35 12.56 23.71
CA GLY A 36 -12.65 13.72 24.24
C GLY A 36 -11.13 13.59 24.15
N PHE A 37 -10.42 14.53 24.81
CA PHE A 37 -8.95 14.57 24.87
C PHE A 37 -8.39 14.27 26.26
N THR A 38 -9.26 14.01 27.23
CA THR A 38 -8.91 13.79 28.63
C THR A 38 -9.60 12.51 29.14
N GLY A 39 -8.92 11.79 30.02
CA GLY A 39 -9.46 10.56 30.58
C GLY A 39 -8.51 9.37 30.42
N PRO A 40 -8.99 8.16 30.67
CA PRO A 40 -8.19 6.94 30.51
C PRO A 40 -7.77 6.72 29.04
N VAL A 41 -6.48 6.46 28.82
CA VAL A 41 -5.92 6.37 27.46
C VAL A 41 -6.11 4.95 26.88
N VAL A 42 -5.91 3.92 27.70
CA VAL A 42 -5.79 2.51 27.27
C VAL A 42 -6.78 1.57 28.00
N THR A 43 -7.92 2.08 28.41
CA THR A 43 -8.96 1.27 29.06
C THR A 43 -10.22 1.23 28.20
N ASP A 44 -11.07 0.26 28.48
CA ASP A 44 -12.44 0.26 27.99
C ASP A 44 -13.19 1.45 28.60
N THR A 45 -13.58 2.40 27.76
CA THR A 45 -14.30 3.60 28.17
C THR A 45 -15.79 3.50 27.88
N ASN A 46 -16.25 2.46 27.19
CA ASN A 46 -17.60 2.34 26.62
C ASN A 46 -17.98 3.54 25.71
N ASP A 47 -17.01 4.35 25.28
CA ASP A 47 -17.27 5.43 24.34
C ASP A 47 -17.51 4.85 22.95
N GLN A 48 -18.59 5.27 22.32
CA GLN A 48 -18.99 4.80 21.01
C GLN A 48 -19.20 5.96 20.03
N PHE A 49 -18.58 5.86 18.88
CA PHE A 49 -18.91 6.73 17.76
C PHE A 49 -20.03 6.12 16.95
N LEU A 50 -21.07 6.92 16.65
CA LEU A 50 -22.31 6.51 15.98
C LEU A 50 -23.05 5.35 16.68
N GLY A 51 -22.75 5.05 17.94
CA GLY A 51 -23.41 4.01 18.74
C GLY A 51 -22.96 2.58 18.44
N PHE A 52 -21.92 2.36 17.65
CA PHE A 52 -21.45 1.02 17.29
C PHE A 52 -19.93 0.87 17.10
N PHE A 53 -19.17 1.95 16.92
CA PHE A 53 -17.71 1.90 16.93
C PHE A 53 -17.18 2.14 18.34
N ASP A 54 -16.51 1.15 18.89
CA ASP A 54 -15.94 1.21 20.23
C ASP A 54 -14.57 1.94 20.18
N LEU A 55 -14.42 3.04 20.91
CA LEU A 55 -13.27 3.92 20.84
C LEU A 55 -12.68 4.27 22.22
N ASN A 56 -11.40 4.52 22.26
CA ASN A 56 -10.71 5.24 23.31
C ASN A 56 -9.63 6.17 22.73
N ILE A 57 -8.98 6.94 23.57
CA ILE A 57 -7.94 7.89 23.16
C ILE A 57 -6.80 7.17 22.41
N PHE A 58 -6.37 5.99 22.89
CA PHE A 58 -5.31 5.23 22.25
C PHE A 58 -5.71 4.71 20.86
N HIS A 59 -6.93 4.22 20.69
CA HIS A 59 -7.49 3.80 19.41
C HIS A 59 -7.45 4.94 18.39
N ASN A 60 -7.89 6.14 18.79
CA ASN A 60 -7.85 7.33 17.94
C ASN A 60 -6.42 7.70 17.54
N ILE A 61 -5.45 7.66 18.49
CA ILE A 61 -4.03 7.95 18.21
C ILE A 61 -3.46 6.93 17.23
N VAL A 62 -3.75 5.64 17.38
CA VAL A 62 -3.31 4.58 16.46
C VAL A 62 -3.87 4.83 15.06
N HIS A 63 -5.14 5.19 14.93
CA HIS A 63 -5.74 5.53 13.63
C HIS A 63 -5.06 6.74 12.98
N ILE A 64 -4.77 7.81 13.74
CA ILE A 64 -4.03 8.97 13.23
C ILE A 64 -2.63 8.57 12.75
N ALA A 65 -1.90 7.80 13.54
CA ALA A 65 -0.54 7.37 13.19
C ALA A 65 -0.51 6.52 11.91
N ILE A 66 -1.41 5.54 11.80
CA ILE A 66 -1.55 4.69 10.60
C ILE A 66 -2.00 5.51 9.40
N GLY A 67 -2.98 6.40 9.60
CA GLY A 67 -3.49 7.28 8.54
C GLY A 67 -2.38 8.17 7.96
N LEU A 68 -1.60 8.83 8.81
CA LEU A 68 -0.45 9.63 8.40
C LEU A 68 0.62 8.77 7.70
N GLY A 69 0.95 7.61 8.25
CA GLY A 69 1.91 6.68 7.65
C GLY A 69 1.53 6.26 6.23
N LEU A 70 0.27 5.91 6.01
CA LEU A 70 -0.27 5.55 4.68
C LEU A 70 -0.28 6.75 3.71
N ILE A 71 -0.65 7.95 4.17
CA ILE A 71 -0.61 9.17 3.35
C ILE A 71 0.83 9.48 2.93
N ILE A 72 1.78 9.42 3.85
CA ILE A 72 3.20 9.64 3.56
C ILE A 72 3.70 8.59 2.56
N ALA A 73 3.44 7.30 2.82
CA ALA A 73 3.83 6.22 1.94
C ALA A 73 3.26 6.37 0.52
N SER A 74 2.01 6.85 0.39
CA SER A 74 1.37 7.09 -0.92
C SER A 74 2.09 8.14 -1.78
N ARG A 75 2.91 9.01 -1.16
CA ARG A 75 3.66 10.11 -1.81
C ARG A 75 5.12 9.75 -2.07
N MET A 76 5.58 8.59 -1.62
CA MET A 76 6.96 8.16 -1.87
C MET A 76 7.20 7.94 -3.37
N SER A 77 8.40 8.28 -3.84
CA SER A 77 8.79 8.08 -5.23
C SER A 77 8.88 6.60 -5.60
N ASP A 78 9.35 5.76 -4.68
CA ASP A 78 9.41 4.32 -4.83
C ASP A 78 8.08 3.67 -4.41
N VAL A 79 7.38 3.06 -5.36
CA VAL A 79 6.11 2.39 -5.12
C VAL A 79 6.26 1.13 -4.26
N THR A 80 7.45 0.52 -4.22
CA THR A 80 7.74 -0.66 -3.40
C THR A 80 7.57 -0.34 -1.91
N ILE A 81 7.92 0.88 -1.49
CA ILE A 81 7.70 1.34 -0.12
C ILE A 81 6.20 1.40 0.18
N THR A 82 5.41 1.97 -0.74
CA THR A 82 3.94 2.04 -0.57
C THR A 82 3.32 0.65 -0.46
N GLN A 83 3.78 -0.30 -1.29
CA GLN A 83 3.36 -1.70 -1.24
C GLN A 83 3.70 -2.36 0.10
N GLY A 84 4.95 -2.22 0.55
CA GLY A 84 5.39 -2.77 1.83
C GLY A 84 4.57 -2.22 3.01
N VAL A 85 4.30 -0.92 3.01
CA VAL A 85 3.47 -0.27 4.04
C VAL A 85 2.03 -0.78 3.99
N LEU A 86 1.42 -0.89 2.79
CA LEU A 86 0.07 -1.44 2.64
C LEU A 86 -0.03 -2.87 3.16
N ILE A 87 0.92 -3.73 2.78
CA ILE A 87 0.95 -5.13 3.24
C ILE A 87 1.13 -5.18 4.75
N GLY A 88 2.07 -4.41 5.31
CA GLY A 88 2.32 -4.37 6.74
C GLY A 88 1.12 -3.89 7.56
N VAL A 89 0.52 -2.77 7.15
CA VAL A 89 -0.71 -2.24 7.77
C VAL A 89 -1.86 -3.22 7.60
N GLY A 90 -2.01 -3.83 6.42
CA GLY A 90 -3.06 -4.81 6.16
C GLY A 90 -2.96 -6.04 7.06
N LEU A 91 -1.76 -6.61 7.21
CA LEU A 91 -1.51 -7.75 8.12
C LEU A 91 -1.75 -7.36 9.58
N PHE A 92 -1.36 -6.14 9.98
CA PHE A 92 -1.63 -5.62 11.31
C PHE A 92 -3.14 -5.56 11.60
N TYR A 93 -3.96 -5.08 10.65
CA TYR A 93 -5.41 -5.01 10.82
C TYR A 93 -6.10 -6.38 10.76
N VAL A 94 -5.61 -7.31 9.93
CA VAL A 94 -6.10 -8.71 9.97
C VAL A 94 -5.81 -9.34 11.33
N LEU A 95 -4.61 -9.14 11.88
CA LEU A 95 -4.26 -9.61 13.22
C LEU A 95 -5.14 -8.93 14.29
N ALA A 96 -5.35 -7.62 14.21
CA ALA A 96 -6.23 -6.90 15.12
C ALA A 96 -7.65 -7.45 15.06
N ALA A 97 -8.19 -7.72 13.87
CA ALA A 97 -9.51 -8.35 13.73
C ALA A 97 -9.57 -9.73 14.41
N LEU A 98 -8.56 -10.57 14.20
CA LEU A 98 -8.49 -11.90 14.84
C LEU A 98 -8.45 -11.78 16.36
N LEU A 99 -7.62 -10.89 16.90
CA LEU A 99 -7.55 -10.64 18.34
C LEU A 99 -8.87 -10.06 18.88
N GLY A 100 -9.53 -9.20 18.11
CA GLY A 100 -10.84 -8.65 18.47
C GLY A 100 -11.94 -9.72 18.50
N PHE A 101 -11.98 -10.64 17.53
CA PHE A 101 -12.91 -11.78 17.57
C PHE A 101 -12.66 -12.74 18.74
N LEU A 102 -11.44 -12.73 19.29
CA LEU A 102 -11.05 -13.50 20.48
C LEU A 102 -11.18 -12.71 21.79
N ASP A 103 -11.73 -11.50 21.77
CA ASP A 103 -11.88 -10.60 22.92
C ASP A 103 -10.54 -10.17 23.58
N TYR A 104 -9.48 -9.95 22.79
CA TYR A 104 -8.16 -9.51 23.28
C TYR A 104 -7.83 -8.04 22.97
N LEU A 105 -8.80 -7.21 22.56
CA LEU A 105 -8.54 -5.81 22.14
C LEU A 105 -9.12 -4.76 23.08
N GLN A 106 -9.27 -5.05 24.37
CA GLN A 106 -9.74 -4.10 25.38
C GLN A 106 -8.83 -2.86 25.49
N ILE A 107 -7.56 -3.00 25.13
CA ILE A 107 -6.60 -1.88 25.11
C ILE A 107 -7.02 -0.73 24.18
N ILE A 108 -7.79 -1.03 23.16
CA ILE A 108 -8.37 -0.06 22.21
C ILE A 108 -9.89 0.03 22.33
N SER A 109 -10.43 -0.37 23.48
CA SER A 109 -11.87 -0.36 23.82
C SER A 109 -12.76 -1.36 23.07
N ILE A 110 -12.20 -2.23 22.24
CA ILE A 110 -12.97 -3.29 21.57
C ILE A 110 -13.10 -4.48 22.54
N ASN A 111 -14.27 -4.60 23.15
CA ASN A 111 -14.55 -5.58 24.22
C ASN A 111 -15.66 -6.58 23.87
N ARG A 112 -16.01 -6.69 22.58
CA ARG A 112 -17.03 -7.61 22.07
C ARG A 112 -16.51 -8.33 20.83
N SER A 113 -16.57 -9.67 20.84
CA SER A 113 -16.14 -10.51 19.71
C SER A 113 -16.82 -10.12 18.39
N LEU A 114 -18.09 -9.74 18.43
CA LEU A 114 -18.86 -9.32 17.26
C LEU A 114 -18.99 -7.79 17.14
N SER A 115 -17.99 -7.04 17.65
CA SER A 115 -17.93 -5.59 17.40
C SER A 115 -17.80 -5.29 15.91
N VAL A 116 -18.47 -4.23 15.46
CA VAL A 116 -18.38 -3.73 14.09
C VAL A 116 -16.93 -3.39 13.72
N ASP A 117 -16.12 -2.91 14.68
CA ASP A 117 -14.71 -2.63 14.50
C ASP A 117 -13.92 -3.82 13.98
N ASN A 118 -14.17 -5.04 14.50
CA ASN A 118 -13.49 -6.25 14.09
C ASN A 118 -13.73 -6.55 12.60
N PHE A 119 -14.96 -6.36 12.13
CA PHE A 119 -15.29 -6.54 10.70
C PHE A 119 -14.66 -5.45 9.82
N PHE A 120 -14.61 -4.20 10.29
CA PHE A 120 -13.94 -3.11 9.58
C PHE A 120 -12.42 -3.33 9.51
N HIS A 121 -11.80 -3.76 10.62
CA HIS A 121 -10.39 -4.12 10.64
C HIS A 121 -10.09 -5.25 9.65
N LEU A 122 -10.92 -6.30 9.65
CA LEU A 122 -10.74 -7.41 8.71
C LEU A 122 -10.90 -6.94 7.25
N ALA A 123 -11.95 -6.22 6.94
CA ALA A 123 -12.24 -5.78 5.56
C ALA A 123 -11.14 -4.84 5.03
N THR A 124 -10.78 -3.83 5.80
CA THR A 124 -9.75 -2.86 5.39
C THR A 124 -8.35 -3.49 5.37
N GLY A 125 -8.06 -4.41 6.29
CA GLY A 125 -6.84 -5.19 6.30
C GLY A 125 -6.69 -6.05 5.04
N LEU A 126 -7.73 -6.78 4.66
CA LEU A 126 -7.74 -7.58 3.42
C LEU A 126 -7.58 -6.70 2.17
N VAL A 127 -8.28 -5.58 2.09
CA VAL A 127 -8.12 -4.61 0.99
C VAL A 127 -6.67 -4.15 0.88
N ALA A 128 -6.05 -3.76 2.00
CA ALA A 128 -4.66 -3.29 2.00
C ALA A 128 -3.68 -4.38 1.55
N VAL A 129 -3.82 -5.62 2.03
CA VAL A 129 -2.98 -6.76 1.61
C VAL A 129 -3.17 -7.05 0.13
N ILE A 130 -4.41 -7.17 -0.35
CA ILE A 130 -4.71 -7.52 -1.73
C ILE A 130 -4.10 -6.49 -2.69
N PHE A 131 -4.32 -5.19 -2.46
CA PHE A 131 -3.80 -4.15 -3.33
C PHE A 131 -2.28 -3.98 -3.21
N GLY A 132 -1.69 -4.21 -2.03
CA GLY A 132 -0.25 -4.29 -1.87
C GLY A 132 0.37 -5.42 -2.72
N LEU A 133 -0.21 -6.61 -2.70
CA LEU A 133 0.26 -7.77 -3.46
C LEU A 133 0.03 -7.66 -4.98
N ILE A 134 -1.09 -7.10 -5.42
CA ILE A 134 -1.35 -6.87 -6.85
C ILE A 134 -0.28 -5.96 -7.45
N GLY A 135 0.13 -4.93 -6.74
CA GLY A 135 1.19 -4.03 -7.18
C GLY A 135 2.53 -4.74 -7.38
N VAL A 136 2.90 -5.70 -6.53
CA VAL A 136 4.12 -6.50 -6.67
C VAL A 136 4.11 -7.29 -7.97
N ARG A 137 3.04 -7.99 -8.28
CA ARG A 137 2.93 -8.81 -9.50
C ARG A 137 3.06 -7.97 -10.77
N GLN A 138 2.51 -6.77 -10.80
CA GLN A 138 2.59 -5.89 -11.97
C GLN A 138 4.01 -5.38 -12.23
N GLN A 139 4.84 -5.20 -11.19
CA GLN A 139 6.25 -4.84 -11.34
C GLN A 139 7.09 -5.98 -11.91
N GLU A 140 6.80 -7.22 -11.55
CA GLU A 140 7.51 -8.40 -12.06
C GLU A 140 7.22 -8.64 -13.55
N GLU A 141 6.01 -8.32 -14.03
CA GLU A 141 5.61 -8.51 -15.43
C GLU A 141 6.20 -7.46 -16.40
N GLU A 142 6.48 -6.22 -15.96
CA GLU A 142 7.02 -5.17 -16.83
C GLU A 142 8.40 -5.48 -17.41
N PRO A 143 9.40 -5.96 -16.67
CA PRO A 143 10.72 -6.29 -17.22
C PRO A 143 10.66 -7.39 -18.30
N VAL A 144 9.75 -8.35 -18.15
CA VAL A 144 9.56 -9.45 -19.11
C VAL A 144 8.97 -8.93 -20.42
N ARG A 145 8.04 -7.96 -20.36
CA ARG A 145 7.46 -7.32 -21.55
C ARG A 145 8.46 -6.42 -22.26
N ALA A 146 9.23 -5.61 -21.52
CA ALA A 146 10.29 -4.78 -22.08
C ALA A 146 11.39 -5.61 -22.75
N GLY A 147 11.79 -6.73 -22.13
CA GLY A 147 12.75 -7.66 -22.70
C GLY A 147 12.28 -8.35 -23.98
N ARG A 148 10.97 -8.61 -24.11
CA ARG A 148 10.38 -9.16 -25.36
C ARG A 148 10.34 -8.13 -26.49
N GLY A 149 10.10 -6.85 -26.18
CA GLY A 149 10.14 -5.78 -27.19
C GLY A 149 11.53 -5.58 -27.78
N THR A 150 12.58 -5.61 -26.95
CA THR A 150 13.97 -5.50 -27.39
C THR A 150 14.47 -6.76 -28.11
N ALA A 151 13.92 -7.95 -27.80
CA ALA A 151 14.23 -9.17 -28.53
C ALA A 151 13.72 -9.16 -30.00
N ALA A 152 12.64 -8.39 -30.28
CA ALA A 152 12.14 -8.21 -31.64
C ALA A 152 13.05 -7.33 -32.52
N GLN A 153 13.97 -6.56 -31.92
CA GLN A 153 14.96 -5.72 -32.61
C GLN A 153 16.32 -6.41 -32.81
N ARG A 154 16.50 -7.64 -32.32
CA ARG A 154 17.73 -8.38 -32.60
C ARG A 154 17.71 -8.91 -34.04
N PRO A 155 18.83 -8.76 -34.78
CA PRO A 155 18.92 -9.32 -36.13
C PRO A 155 18.54 -10.80 -36.11
N ARG A 156 17.59 -11.19 -36.97
CA ARG A 156 17.02 -12.55 -36.99
C ARG A 156 17.87 -13.54 -37.75
N SER A 157 18.71 -13.04 -38.66
CA SER A 157 19.57 -13.88 -39.50
C SER A 157 21.05 -13.63 -39.27
N LEU A 158 21.87 -14.60 -39.58
CA LEU A 158 23.34 -14.47 -39.58
C LEU A 158 23.81 -13.44 -40.62
N GLU A 159 23.06 -13.27 -41.69
CA GLU A 159 23.34 -12.32 -42.77
C GLU A 159 23.12 -10.89 -42.31
N GLU A 160 22.03 -10.59 -41.58
CA GLU A 160 21.78 -9.28 -41.01
C GLU A 160 22.86 -8.89 -39.94
N ARG A 161 23.33 -9.87 -39.21
CA ARG A 161 24.41 -9.65 -38.25
C ARG A 161 25.74 -9.36 -38.96
N ARG A 162 26.04 -10.07 -40.04
CA ARG A 162 27.24 -9.81 -40.84
C ARG A 162 27.22 -8.40 -41.47
N ALA A 163 26.08 -8.03 -42.04
CA ALA A 163 25.95 -6.69 -42.64
C ALA A 163 26.21 -5.56 -41.62
N LEU A 164 25.77 -5.72 -40.38
CA LEU A 164 26.05 -4.75 -39.32
C LEU A 164 27.52 -4.68 -38.92
N TRP A 165 28.26 -5.79 -38.96
CA TRP A 165 29.69 -5.82 -38.72
C TRP A 165 30.47 -5.16 -39.84
N ASP A 166 30.11 -5.43 -41.09
CA ASP A 166 30.75 -4.81 -42.28
C ASP A 166 30.51 -3.33 -42.32
N GLU A 167 29.36 -2.83 -41.89
CA GLU A 167 29.02 -1.43 -41.78
C GLU A 167 29.84 -0.72 -40.68
N GLU A 168 30.03 -1.36 -39.53
CA GLU A 168 30.83 -0.84 -38.44
C GLU A 168 32.32 -0.80 -38.76
N GLU A 169 32.84 -1.80 -39.51
CA GLU A 169 34.22 -1.87 -39.95
C GLU A 169 34.52 -0.77 -40.99
N THR A 170 33.61 -0.54 -41.94
CA THR A 170 33.67 0.53 -42.92
C THR A 170 33.64 1.93 -42.30
N TYR A 171 32.88 2.07 -41.21
CA TYR A 171 32.82 3.34 -40.45
C TYR A 171 34.16 3.62 -39.73
N ARG A 172 34.78 2.58 -39.17
CA ARG A 172 36.09 2.72 -38.51
C ARG A 172 37.20 3.08 -39.47
N GLU A 173 37.23 2.48 -40.69
CA GLU A 173 38.27 2.79 -41.69
C GLU A 173 38.18 4.21 -42.24
N LYS A 174 36.99 4.83 -42.22
CA LYS A 174 36.81 6.23 -42.70
C LYS A 174 37.09 7.28 -41.61
N THR A 175 37.31 6.88 -40.39
CA THR A 175 37.42 7.81 -39.24
C THR A 175 38.87 7.93 -38.74
N TYR A 176 39.83 7.12 -39.31
CA TYR A 176 41.26 7.17 -39.09
C TYR A 176 41.99 7.39 -40.42
#